data_404a4daae3937355ac813728505fe4aa
#
_entry.id   404a4daae3937355ac813728505fe4aa
#
_cell.length_a   1.000
_cell.length_b   1.000
_cell.length_c   1.000
_cell.angle_alpha   90.00
_cell.angle_beta   90.00
_cell.angle_gamma   90.00
#
_symmetry.space_group_name_H-M   'P 1'
#
loop_
_entity.id
_entity.type
_entity.pdbx_description
1 polymer ?
#
loop_
_entity_poly.entity_id
_entity_poly.type
_entity_poly.pdbx_seq_one_letter_code
_entity_poly.pdbx_strand_id
1 'polypeptide(L)'
;MCSEGAGMLRIAVLVGSPRKNGACARFAAELEDALHGSGAVAELLFLCDYEVLGCVGCGACERTGVCVLDAREGGGGRPGFACLLERLQAADALALVAPVYFSGPPSQLKAVLDRMQPLWCQRYLLGRRPVRPLECRRPLDLFAVGAGGDPFGHDALVSCARSSLRMADFELHAMHDLVGFGQAPRPGCAYGPDFDAALLSNLSTWASGLVCAARAARDLR
;
A
#
# COMPACT_ATOMS: atom_id res chain seq x y z
N MET A 1 -12.12 -33.23 -1.13
CA MET A 1 -13.37 -32.42 -1.08
C MET A 1 -12.94 -31.06 -0.57
N CYS A 2 -12.65 -30.12 -1.50
CA CYS A 2 -12.30 -28.75 -1.14
C CYS A 2 -13.58 -28.04 -0.73
N SER A 3 -13.60 -27.44 0.46
CA SER A 3 -14.74 -26.71 1.00
C SER A 3 -15.08 -25.50 0.11
N GLU A 4 -16.15 -25.62 -0.63
CA GLU A 4 -16.86 -24.50 -1.26
C GLU A 4 -17.41 -23.61 -0.12
N GLY A 5 -16.78 -22.46 0.13
CA GLY A 5 -17.26 -21.52 1.14
C GLY A 5 -16.36 -20.32 1.43
N ALA A 6 -15.09 -20.32 1.04
CA ALA A 6 -14.23 -19.17 1.23
C ALA A 6 -14.38 -18.21 0.03
N GLY A 7 -15.06 -17.07 0.25
CA GLY A 7 -15.17 -16.01 -0.76
C GLY A 7 -13.82 -15.64 -1.36
N MET A 8 -13.82 -15.12 -2.61
CA MET A 8 -12.62 -14.73 -3.35
C MET A 8 -11.75 -13.77 -2.52
N LEU A 9 -10.43 -13.92 -2.54
CA LEU A 9 -9.50 -13.01 -1.85
C LEU A 9 -9.57 -11.61 -2.47
N ARG A 10 -9.60 -10.60 -1.64
CA ARG A 10 -9.61 -9.19 -2.04
C ARG A 10 -8.27 -8.56 -1.75
N ILE A 11 -7.58 -8.12 -2.78
CA ILE A 11 -6.27 -7.46 -2.67
C ILE A 11 -6.45 -5.97 -2.99
N ALA A 12 -6.16 -5.10 -2.03
CA ALA A 12 -6.09 -3.67 -2.31
C ALA A 12 -4.75 -3.35 -2.99
N VAL A 13 -4.78 -2.66 -4.11
CA VAL A 13 -3.59 -2.16 -4.80
C VAL A 13 -3.58 -0.64 -4.64
N LEU A 14 -2.87 -0.14 -3.62
CA LEU A 14 -2.76 1.29 -3.34
C LEU A 14 -1.65 1.91 -4.19
N VAL A 15 -2.04 2.78 -5.12
CA VAL A 15 -1.11 3.56 -5.95
C VAL A 15 -0.81 4.87 -5.25
N GLY A 16 0.34 4.94 -4.56
CA GLY A 16 0.78 6.08 -3.75
C GLY A 16 1.36 7.25 -4.56
N SER A 17 1.22 7.24 -5.90
CA SER A 17 1.71 8.29 -6.79
C SER A 17 0.71 9.46 -6.91
N PRO A 18 1.19 10.71 -6.92
CA PRO A 18 0.34 11.86 -7.24
C PRO A 18 -0.07 11.91 -8.73
N ARG A 19 0.59 11.14 -9.59
CA ARG A 19 0.33 11.12 -11.03
C ARG A 19 -0.51 9.89 -11.41
N LYS A 20 -1.70 10.13 -11.97
CA LYS A 20 -2.64 9.08 -12.36
C LYS A 20 -2.16 8.23 -13.56
N ASN A 21 -1.30 8.78 -14.42
CA ASN A 21 -0.81 8.14 -15.66
C ASN A 21 0.73 7.95 -15.61
N GLY A 22 1.32 7.77 -14.44
CA GLY A 22 2.76 7.57 -14.26
C GLY A 22 3.17 6.09 -14.27
N ALA A 23 4.48 5.83 -14.06
CA ALA A 23 5.03 4.48 -13.98
C ALA A 23 4.33 3.61 -12.92
N CYS A 24 4.02 4.16 -11.74
CA CYS A 24 3.29 3.43 -10.70
C CYS A 24 1.90 2.97 -11.17
N ALA A 25 1.16 3.80 -11.90
CA ALA A 25 -0.17 3.46 -12.41
C ALA A 25 -0.10 2.38 -13.49
N ARG A 26 0.90 2.47 -14.40
CA ARG A 26 1.16 1.43 -15.41
C ARG A 26 1.45 0.09 -14.74
N PHE A 27 2.39 0.09 -13.80
CA PHE A 27 2.76 -1.14 -13.08
C PHE A 27 1.58 -1.72 -12.30
N ALA A 28 0.77 -0.88 -11.65
CA ALA A 28 -0.40 -1.33 -10.89
C ALA A 28 -1.46 -2.00 -11.77
N ALA A 29 -1.66 -1.55 -13.01
CA ALA A 29 -2.56 -2.19 -13.96
C ALA A 29 -2.07 -3.59 -14.35
N GLU A 30 -0.78 -3.75 -14.67
CA GLU A 30 -0.19 -5.05 -14.95
C GLU A 30 -0.25 -6.01 -13.74
N LEU A 31 -0.04 -5.46 -12.52
CA LEU A 31 -0.17 -6.23 -11.28
C LEU A 31 -1.62 -6.66 -11.01
N GLU A 32 -2.60 -5.82 -11.32
CA GLU A 32 -4.03 -6.15 -11.23
C GLU A 32 -4.37 -7.37 -12.08
N ASP A 33 -3.93 -7.37 -13.34
CA ASP A 33 -4.14 -8.50 -14.27
C ASP A 33 -3.47 -9.79 -13.74
N ALA A 34 -2.25 -9.68 -13.22
CA ALA A 34 -1.55 -10.82 -12.63
C ALA A 34 -2.24 -11.39 -11.38
N LEU A 35 -2.80 -10.50 -10.52
CA LEU A 35 -3.58 -10.90 -9.34
C LEU A 35 -4.88 -11.60 -9.73
N HIS A 36 -5.58 -11.10 -10.75
CA HIS A 36 -6.77 -11.78 -11.32
C HIS A 36 -6.39 -13.16 -11.86
N GLY A 37 -5.30 -13.28 -12.61
CA GLY A 37 -4.76 -14.54 -13.09
C GLY A 37 -4.36 -15.52 -11.97
N SER A 38 -4.08 -15.01 -10.77
CA SER A 38 -3.77 -15.80 -9.56
C SER A 38 -5.02 -16.14 -8.72
N GLY A 39 -6.21 -15.80 -9.18
CA GLY A 39 -7.48 -16.14 -8.54
C GLY A 39 -7.87 -15.22 -7.37
N ALA A 40 -7.47 -13.97 -7.41
CA ALA A 40 -7.89 -12.94 -6.47
C ALA A 40 -8.69 -11.83 -7.17
N VAL A 41 -9.46 -11.05 -6.42
CA VAL A 41 -10.02 -9.77 -6.88
C VAL A 41 -9.08 -8.67 -6.44
N ALA A 42 -8.54 -7.92 -7.40
CA ALA A 42 -7.76 -6.74 -7.11
C ALA A 42 -8.63 -5.48 -7.18
N GLU A 43 -8.39 -4.53 -6.28
CA GLU A 43 -9.03 -3.22 -6.25
C GLU A 43 -7.97 -2.14 -6.34
N LEU A 44 -7.92 -1.41 -7.48
CA LEU A 44 -7.01 -0.28 -7.66
C LEU A 44 -7.50 0.94 -6.88
N LEU A 45 -6.69 1.43 -5.97
CA LEU A 45 -6.93 2.62 -5.16
C LEU A 45 -5.89 3.68 -5.52
N PHE A 46 -6.26 4.64 -6.36
CA PHE A 46 -5.37 5.74 -6.72
C PHE A 46 -5.43 6.82 -5.65
N LEU A 47 -4.33 7.01 -4.93
CA LEU A 47 -4.29 7.99 -3.83
C LEU A 47 -4.62 9.42 -4.29
N CYS A 48 -4.30 9.78 -5.52
CA CYS A 48 -4.66 11.07 -6.08
C CYS A 48 -6.18 11.30 -6.26
N ASP A 49 -7.01 10.26 -6.15
CA ASP A 49 -8.47 10.36 -6.17
C ASP A 49 -9.06 10.63 -4.78
N TYR A 50 -8.23 10.62 -3.73
CA TYR A 50 -8.64 10.88 -2.35
C TYR A 50 -8.17 12.26 -1.88
N GLU A 51 -8.97 12.86 -1.00
CA GLU A 51 -8.60 14.08 -0.28
C GLU A 51 -8.12 13.68 1.12
N VAL A 52 -6.79 13.59 1.29
CA VAL A 52 -6.18 13.22 2.57
C VAL A 52 -5.37 14.40 3.11
N LEU A 53 -5.88 15.02 4.17
CA LEU A 53 -5.18 16.08 4.88
C LEU A 53 -4.06 15.50 5.76
N GLY A 54 -2.89 16.15 5.76
CA GLY A 54 -1.77 15.74 6.61
C GLY A 54 -2.07 15.89 8.09
N CYS A 55 -1.54 15.00 8.93
CA CYS A 55 -1.67 15.10 10.37
C CYS A 55 -1.04 16.41 10.89
N VAL A 56 -1.79 17.15 11.70
CA VAL A 56 -1.35 18.43 12.29
C VAL A 56 -0.92 18.32 13.77
N GLY A 57 -0.83 17.09 14.30
CA GLY A 57 -0.35 16.86 15.67
C GLY A 57 -1.26 17.42 16.78
N CYS A 58 -2.56 17.57 16.53
CA CYS A 58 -3.50 18.21 17.46
C CYS A 58 -3.83 17.39 18.74
N GLY A 59 -3.40 16.12 18.82
CA GLY A 59 -3.62 15.25 19.99
C GLY A 59 -5.07 14.80 20.22
N ALA A 60 -6.03 15.14 19.36
CA ALA A 60 -7.42 14.76 19.56
C ALA A 60 -7.64 13.24 19.60
N CYS A 61 -6.92 12.48 18.75
CA CYS A 61 -7.02 11.03 18.69
C CYS A 61 -6.50 10.31 19.95
N GLU A 62 -5.66 10.95 20.76
CA GLU A 62 -5.19 10.41 22.05
C GLU A 62 -6.33 10.24 23.04
N ARG A 63 -7.33 11.12 22.98
CA ARG A 63 -8.51 11.09 23.86
C ARG A 63 -9.71 10.35 23.26
N THR A 64 -9.92 10.55 21.96
CA THR A 64 -11.15 10.07 21.29
C THR A 64 -10.93 8.78 20.49
N GLY A 65 -9.71 8.50 20.04
CA GLY A 65 -9.43 7.45 19.06
C GLY A 65 -9.83 7.81 17.61
N VAL A 66 -10.29 9.05 17.37
CA VAL A 66 -10.78 9.52 16.06
C VAL A 66 -10.01 10.76 15.63
N CYS A 67 -9.77 10.90 14.33
CA CYS A 67 -9.13 12.07 13.77
C CYS A 67 -10.14 13.19 13.49
N VAL A 68 -9.85 14.40 13.97
CA VAL A 68 -10.73 15.56 13.71
C VAL A 68 -10.72 16.00 12.24
N LEU A 69 -9.71 15.58 11.47
CA LEU A 69 -9.61 15.91 10.05
C LEU A 69 -10.59 15.09 9.20
N ASP A 70 -11.08 13.93 9.68
CA ASP A 70 -12.06 13.11 8.94
C ASP A 70 -13.33 13.89 8.60
N ALA A 71 -13.74 14.80 9.50
CA ALA A 71 -14.92 15.67 9.28
C ALA A 71 -14.68 16.83 8.29
N ARG A 72 -13.42 17.07 7.90
CA ARG A 72 -13.03 18.15 6.98
C ARG A 72 -12.76 17.67 5.56
N GLU A 73 -12.66 16.35 5.39
CA GLU A 73 -12.38 15.70 4.10
C GLU A 73 -13.68 15.33 3.39
N GLY A 74 -13.63 15.16 2.07
CA GLY A 74 -14.78 14.73 1.28
C GLY A 74 -15.73 15.84 0.83
N GLY A 75 -15.56 17.08 1.31
CA GLY A 75 -16.42 18.22 0.93
C GLY A 75 -16.27 18.68 -0.52
N GLY A 76 -15.14 18.35 -1.15
CA GLY A 76 -14.84 18.67 -2.55
C GLY A 76 -15.24 17.58 -3.56
N GLY A 77 -16.03 16.58 -3.15
CA GLY A 77 -16.49 15.49 -4.04
C GLY A 77 -15.49 14.33 -4.18
N ARG A 78 -14.29 14.43 -3.59
CA ARG A 78 -13.35 13.30 -3.47
C ARG A 78 -13.47 12.64 -2.09
N PRO A 79 -13.44 11.29 -2.01
CA PRO A 79 -13.50 10.61 -0.71
C PRO A 79 -12.29 10.97 0.17
N GLY A 80 -12.50 11.03 1.48
CA GLY A 80 -11.45 11.32 2.46
C GLY A 80 -10.69 10.08 2.91
N PHE A 81 -9.80 10.27 3.90
CA PHE A 81 -8.99 9.21 4.50
C PHE A 81 -9.83 8.09 5.12
N ALA A 82 -10.95 8.42 5.78
CA ALA A 82 -11.81 7.40 6.39
C ALA A 82 -12.31 6.37 5.37
N CYS A 83 -12.74 6.82 4.19
CA CYS A 83 -13.16 5.95 3.09
C CYS A 83 -12.01 5.09 2.56
N LEU A 84 -10.80 5.66 2.39
CA LEU A 84 -9.61 4.91 2.00
C LEU A 84 -9.27 3.83 3.05
N LEU A 85 -9.28 4.20 4.33
CA LEU A 85 -8.98 3.28 5.42
C LEU A 85 -9.98 2.11 5.47
N GLU A 86 -11.27 2.38 5.28
CA GLU A 86 -12.30 1.34 5.22
C GLU A 86 -12.00 0.31 4.11
N ARG A 87 -11.66 0.77 2.90
CA ARG A 87 -11.27 -0.11 1.79
C ARG A 87 -10.03 -0.93 2.11
N LEU A 88 -8.99 -0.31 2.68
CA LEU A 88 -7.80 -1.02 3.12
C LEU A 88 -8.12 -2.07 4.20
N GLN A 89 -9.02 -1.75 5.12
CA GLN A 89 -9.42 -2.68 6.19
C GLN A 89 -10.28 -3.85 5.68
N ALA A 90 -11.00 -3.67 4.59
CA ALA A 90 -11.80 -4.72 3.95
C ALA A 90 -10.98 -5.69 3.10
N ALA A 91 -9.72 -5.35 2.76
CA ALA A 91 -8.85 -6.19 1.94
C ALA A 91 -8.20 -7.32 2.75
N ASP A 92 -7.91 -8.44 2.11
CA ASP A 92 -7.16 -9.58 2.67
C ASP A 92 -5.65 -9.37 2.61
N ALA A 93 -5.18 -8.55 1.66
CA ALA A 93 -3.78 -8.15 1.52
C ALA A 93 -3.69 -6.75 0.90
N LEU A 94 -2.50 -6.15 0.97
CA LEU A 94 -2.19 -4.86 0.39
C LEU A 94 -0.96 -4.97 -0.51
N ALA A 95 -1.09 -4.51 -1.75
CA ALA A 95 0.02 -4.18 -2.62
C ALA A 95 0.17 -2.64 -2.64
N LEU A 96 1.26 -2.12 -2.08
CA LEU A 96 1.56 -0.69 -2.09
C LEU A 96 2.53 -0.38 -3.22
N VAL A 97 2.07 0.28 -4.27
CA VAL A 97 2.90 0.75 -5.40
C VAL A 97 3.22 2.22 -5.21
N ALA A 98 4.44 2.55 -4.82
CA ALA A 98 4.80 3.89 -4.40
C ALA A 98 6.04 4.43 -5.12
N PRO A 99 6.03 5.71 -5.54
CA PRO A 99 7.23 6.33 -6.04
C PRO A 99 8.17 6.69 -4.88
N VAL A 100 9.47 6.61 -5.13
CA VAL A 100 10.51 7.03 -4.18
C VAL A 100 10.84 8.50 -4.41
N TYR A 101 10.60 9.35 -3.41
CA TYR A 101 10.95 10.76 -3.39
C TYR A 101 11.91 11.03 -2.24
N PHE A 102 13.18 11.35 -2.56
CA PHE A 102 14.21 11.56 -1.54
C PHE A 102 14.25 10.39 -0.53
N SER A 103 14.44 9.18 -1.02
CA SER A 103 14.41 7.92 -0.25
C SER A 103 13.06 7.58 0.42
N GLY A 104 12.15 8.52 0.54
CA GLY A 104 10.90 8.42 1.29
C GLY A 104 9.63 8.36 0.42
N PRO A 105 8.46 8.30 1.10
CA PRO A 105 7.17 8.38 0.43
C PRO A 105 6.88 9.81 -0.06
N PRO A 106 6.12 9.98 -1.16
CA PRO A 106 5.59 11.28 -1.55
C PRO A 106 4.71 11.87 -0.45
N SER A 107 4.56 13.20 -0.43
CA SER A 107 3.81 13.91 0.62
C SER A 107 2.38 13.40 0.81
N GLN A 108 1.66 13.09 -0.28
CA GLN A 108 0.30 12.52 -0.20
C GLN A 108 0.28 11.14 0.46
N LEU A 109 1.23 10.26 0.09
CA LEU A 109 1.35 8.95 0.75
C LEU A 109 1.78 9.12 2.21
N LYS A 110 2.72 10.04 2.49
CA LYS A 110 3.11 10.34 3.88
C LYS A 110 1.93 10.81 4.72
N ALA A 111 1.03 11.63 4.16
CA ALA A 111 -0.19 12.02 4.85
C ALA A 111 -1.05 10.80 5.25
N VAL A 112 -1.26 9.84 4.35
CA VAL A 112 -1.97 8.58 4.66
C VAL A 112 -1.27 7.83 5.79
N LEU A 113 0.05 7.68 5.72
CA LEU A 113 0.82 6.95 6.72
C LEU A 113 0.75 7.63 8.11
N ASP A 114 0.82 8.95 8.17
CA ASP A 114 0.69 9.71 9.43
C ASP A 114 -0.74 9.67 9.99
N ARG A 115 -1.74 9.52 9.13
CA ARG A 115 -3.15 9.39 9.53
C ARG A 115 -3.50 8.00 10.11
N MET A 116 -2.54 7.07 10.21
CA MET A 116 -2.66 5.86 11.01
C MET A 116 -2.56 6.12 12.53
N GLN A 117 -2.22 7.34 12.97
CA GLN A 117 -2.08 7.71 14.37
C GLN A 117 -3.32 7.40 15.23
N PRO A 118 -4.58 7.61 14.79
CA PRO A 118 -5.76 7.20 15.56
C PRO A 118 -5.80 5.70 15.87
N LEU A 119 -5.36 4.84 14.95
CA LEU A 119 -5.31 3.39 15.18
C LEU A 119 -4.25 3.03 16.22
N TRP A 120 -3.12 3.73 16.21
CA TRP A 120 -2.10 3.61 17.25
C TRP A 120 -2.65 4.02 18.62
N CYS A 121 -3.34 5.16 18.70
CA CYS A 121 -3.96 5.64 19.93
C CYS A 121 -5.02 4.66 20.44
N GLN A 122 -5.89 4.14 19.56
CA GLN A 122 -6.89 3.12 19.92
C GLN A 122 -6.24 1.87 20.51
N ARG A 123 -5.09 1.46 19.96
CA ARG A 123 -4.40 0.23 20.38
C ARG A 123 -3.62 0.40 21.68
N TYR A 124 -2.81 1.43 21.79
CA TYR A 124 -1.81 1.55 22.83
C TYR A 124 -2.17 2.52 23.97
N LEU A 125 -3.02 3.52 23.71
CA LEU A 125 -3.44 4.47 24.73
C LEU A 125 -4.83 4.15 25.27
N LEU A 126 -5.77 3.75 24.43
CA LEU A 126 -7.17 3.61 24.80
C LEU A 126 -7.61 2.14 25.01
N GLY A 127 -6.78 1.18 24.65
CA GLY A 127 -7.10 -0.25 24.78
C GLY A 127 -8.33 -0.73 23.98
N ARG A 128 -8.75 0.06 22.97
CA ARG A 128 -9.98 -0.20 22.19
C ARG A 128 -9.75 -1.10 20.97
N ARG A 129 -8.53 -1.31 20.58
CA ARG A 129 -8.15 -2.14 19.43
C ARG A 129 -7.14 -3.20 19.87
N PRO A 130 -7.41 -4.51 19.66
CA PRO A 130 -6.49 -5.56 20.05
C PRO A 130 -5.22 -5.51 19.19
N VAL A 131 -4.11 -5.98 19.75
CA VAL A 131 -2.88 -6.27 18.99
C VAL A 131 -3.05 -7.65 18.36
N ARG A 132 -3.10 -7.72 17.05
CA ARG A 132 -3.13 -9.02 16.35
C ARG A 132 -1.78 -9.69 16.41
N PRO A 133 -1.72 -11.02 16.65
CA PRO A 133 -0.52 -11.81 16.46
C PRO A 133 0.07 -11.60 15.05
N LEU A 134 1.37 -11.77 14.91
CA LEU A 134 2.08 -11.49 13.65
C LEU A 134 1.53 -12.35 12.50
N GLU A 135 1.31 -13.62 12.77
CA GLU A 135 0.78 -14.62 11.83
C GLU A 135 -0.65 -14.36 11.36
N CYS A 136 -1.43 -13.61 12.14
CA CYS A 136 -2.80 -13.22 11.80
C CYS A 136 -2.88 -11.88 11.07
N ARG A 137 -1.74 -11.20 10.83
CA ARG A 137 -1.73 -9.94 10.10
C ARG A 137 -1.81 -10.19 8.61
N ARG A 138 -2.39 -9.22 7.92
CA ARG A 138 -2.56 -9.28 6.47
C ARG A 138 -1.22 -8.95 5.79
N PRO A 139 -0.82 -9.68 4.74
CA PRO A 139 0.44 -9.41 4.06
C PRO A 139 0.39 -8.07 3.32
N LEU A 140 1.53 -7.40 3.32
CA LEU A 140 1.83 -6.19 2.56
C LEU A 140 3.00 -6.48 1.63
N ASP A 141 2.79 -6.35 0.31
CA ASP A 141 3.88 -6.25 -0.65
C ASP A 141 4.10 -4.78 -1.02
N LEU A 142 5.35 -4.32 -0.95
CA LEU A 142 5.73 -2.96 -1.29
C LEU A 142 6.54 -2.95 -2.58
N PHE A 143 6.09 -2.18 -3.57
CA PHE A 143 6.73 -1.97 -4.86
C PHE A 143 7.27 -0.54 -4.93
N ALA A 144 8.58 -0.38 -4.83
CA ALA A 144 9.25 0.92 -4.84
C ALA A 144 9.65 1.32 -6.26
N VAL A 145 8.98 2.33 -6.81
CA VAL A 145 9.20 2.82 -8.18
C VAL A 145 10.00 4.12 -8.13
N GLY A 146 11.14 4.18 -8.81
CA GLY A 146 11.99 5.38 -8.78
C GLY A 146 12.90 5.50 -9.99
N ALA A 147 13.56 6.66 -10.11
CA ALA A 147 14.54 6.90 -11.17
C ALA A 147 15.97 6.42 -10.83
N GLY A 148 16.19 6.04 -9.57
CA GLY A 148 17.52 5.68 -9.05
C GLY A 148 18.41 6.89 -8.74
N GLY A 149 19.63 6.59 -8.27
CA GLY A 149 20.65 7.61 -7.98
C GLY A 149 20.61 8.25 -6.61
N ASP A 150 19.61 7.94 -5.77
CA ASP A 150 19.61 8.36 -4.38
C ASP A 150 20.53 7.44 -3.56
N PRO A 151 21.55 7.95 -2.85
CA PRO A 151 22.48 7.13 -2.08
C PRO A 151 21.82 6.41 -0.89
N PHE A 152 20.65 6.86 -0.46
CA PHE A 152 19.86 6.26 0.62
C PHE A 152 18.79 5.28 0.09
N GLY A 153 18.74 5.07 -1.23
CA GLY A 153 17.81 4.13 -1.86
C GLY A 153 16.34 4.44 -1.55
N HIS A 154 15.62 3.47 -0.98
CA HIS A 154 14.20 3.59 -0.61
C HIS A 154 13.92 3.19 0.86
N ASP A 155 14.94 3.16 1.71
CA ASP A 155 14.85 2.67 3.08
C ASP A 155 13.85 3.47 3.92
N ALA A 156 13.79 4.79 3.73
CA ALA A 156 12.84 5.63 4.46
C ALA A 156 11.39 5.35 4.04
N LEU A 157 11.12 5.06 2.75
CA LEU A 157 9.80 4.61 2.28
C LEU A 157 9.39 3.30 2.97
N VAL A 158 10.27 2.30 2.96
CA VAL A 158 10.02 0.98 3.55
C VAL A 158 9.75 1.11 5.06
N SER A 159 10.60 1.85 5.78
CA SER A 159 10.46 2.04 7.23
C SER A 159 9.17 2.76 7.60
N CYS A 160 8.81 3.82 6.88
CA CYS A 160 7.56 4.55 7.07
C CYS A 160 6.33 3.66 6.82
N ALA A 161 6.31 2.93 5.71
CA ALA A 161 5.20 2.06 5.35
C ALA A 161 5.01 0.93 6.38
N ARG A 162 6.09 0.22 6.75
CA ARG A 162 6.05 -0.84 7.78
C ARG A 162 5.50 -0.34 9.10
N SER A 163 6.06 0.76 9.60
CA SER A 163 5.69 1.31 10.90
C SER A 163 4.21 1.72 10.95
N SER A 164 3.73 2.41 9.91
CA SER A 164 2.38 2.97 9.88
C SER A 164 1.31 1.91 9.56
N LEU A 165 1.53 1.08 8.54
CA LEU A 165 0.52 0.12 8.07
C LEU A 165 0.32 -1.06 9.05
N ARG A 166 1.29 -1.33 9.94
CA ARG A 166 1.07 -2.24 11.07
C ARG A 166 -0.08 -1.81 11.97
N MET A 167 -0.38 -0.52 12.04
CA MET A 167 -1.52 -0.01 12.82
C MET A 167 -2.85 -0.44 12.20
N ALA A 168 -2.89 -0.60 10.90
CA ALA A 168 -4.02 -1.15 10.16
C ALA A 168 -3.97 -2.69 9.99
N ASP A 169 -3.14 -3.40 10.78
CA ASP A 169 -2.95 -4.85 10.79
C ASP A 169 -2.37 -5.43 9.47
N PHE A 170 -1.52 -4.66 8.78
CA PHE A 170 -0.67 -5.18 7.72
C PHE A 170 0.74 -5.45 8.22
N GLU A 171 1.39 -6.48 7.68
CA GLU A 171 2.80 -6.79 7.94
C GLU A 171 3.54 -6.95 6.61
N LEU A 172 4.75 -6.39 6.52
CA LEU A 172 5.55 -6.48 5.31
C LEU A 172 5.89 -7.95 5.03
N HIS A 173 5.37 -8.47 3.92
CA HIS A 173 5.62 -9.81 3.41
C HIS A 173 6.78 -9.78 2.40
N ALA A 174 6.74 -8.88 1.42
CA ALA A 174 7.80 -8.73 0.43
C ALA A 174 8.04 -7.26 0.05
N MET A 175 9.28 -6.98 -0.37
CA MET A 175 9.67 -5.70 -0.93
C MET A 175 10.24 -5.93 -2.32
N HIS A 176 9.73 -5.21 -3.30
CA HIS A 176 10.10 -5.31 -4.71
C HIS A 176 10.70 -3.99 -5.19
N ASP A 177 11.96 -4.04 -5.59
CA ASP A 177 12.67 -2.87 -6.13
C ASP A 177 12.38 -2.74 -7.63
N LEU A 178 11.63 -1.69 -7.97
CA LEU A 178 11.28 -1.31 -9.35
C LEU A 178 11.97 0.00 -9.75
N VAL A 179 13.09 0.32 -9.11
CA VAL A 179 13.89 1.50 -9.49
C VAL A 179 14.39 1.33 -10.93
N GLY A 180 14.05 2.29 -11.78
CA GLY A 180 14.30 2.24 -13.23
C GLY A 180 13.07 1.92 -14.08
N PHE A 181 12.03 1.31 -13.52
CA PHE A 181 10.81 0.98 -14.26
C PHE A 181 10.12 2.24 -14.80
N GLY A 182 9.78 2.20 -16.08
CA GLY A 182 9.12 3.31 -16.77
C GLY A 182 10.03 4.52 -17.03
N GLN A 183 11.34 4.38 -16.86
CA GLN A 183 12.30 5.44 -17.21
C GLN A 183 12.65 5.38 -18.69
N ALA A 184 12.82 6.56 -19.31
CA ALA A 184 13.35 6.63 -20.66
C ALA A 184 14.81 6.11 -20.69
N PRO A 185 15.23 5.43 -21.78
CA PRO A 185 16.63 5.05 -21.96
C PRO A 185 17.54 6.27 -21.85
N ARG A 186 18.66 6.13 -21.13
CA ARG A 186 19.67 7.18 -20.98
C ARG A 186 21.05 6.58 -21.24
N PRO A 187 22.01 7.35 -21.79
CA PRO A 187 23.38 6.88 -21.93
C PRO A 187 23.95 6.40 -20.60
N GLY A 188 24.49 5.18 -20.57
CA GLY A 188 25.07 4.58 -19.36
C GLY A 188 24.06 4.00 -18.35
N CYS A 189 22.76 4.01 -18.63
CA CYS A 189 21.73 3.38 -17.80
C CYS A 189 21.13 2.17 -18.53
N ALA A 190 20.90 1.08 -17.76
CA ALA A 190 20.27 -0.14 -18.26
C ALA A 190 18.73 -0.05 -18.36
N TYR A 191 18.16 1.14 -18.12
CA TYR A 191 16.69 1.33 -18.10
C TYR A 191 16.12 1.50 -19.51
N GLY A 192 14.91 0.96 -19.72
CA GLY A 192 14.21 1.02 -20.99
C GLY A 192 13.21 -0.12 -21.14
N PRO A 193 12.65 -0.33 -22.34
CA PRO A 193 11.61 -1.35 -22.56
C PRO A 193 12.03 -2.77 -22.19
N ASP A 194 13.27 -3.17 -22.46
CA ASP A 194 13.77 -4.51 -22.12
C ASP A 194 13.89 -4.69 -20.59
N PHE A 195 14.31 -3.65 -19.88
CA PHE A 195 14.33 -3.64 -18.43
C PHE A 195 12.92 -3.74 -17.84
N ASP A 196 11.97 -2.96 -18.37
CA ASP A 196 10.56 -3.04 -17.98
C ASP A 196 10.00 -4.46 -18.22
N ALA A 197 10.27 -5.06 -19.39
CA ALA A 197 9.84 -6.40 -19.72
C ALA A 197 10.42 -7.47 -18.77
N ALA A 198 11.70 -7.35 -18.41
CA ALA A 198 12.34 -8.24 -17.45
C ALA A 198 11.71 -8.15 -16.04
N LEU A 199 11.35 -6.95 -15.59
CA LEU A 199 10.64 -6.78 -14.32
C LEU A 199 9.22 -7.36 -14.39
N LEU A 200 8.48 -7.10 -15.46
CA LEU A 200 7.11 -7.58 -15.65
C LEU A 200 7.04 -9.12 -15.75
N SER A 201 8.12 -9.79 -16.21
CA SER A 201 8.18 -11.25 -16.21
C SER A 201 8.04 -11.90 -14.83
N ASN A 202 8.28 -11.16 -13.75
CA ASN A 202 8.13 -11.64 -12.38
C ASN A 202 6.72 -11.44 -11.80
N LEU A 203 5.83 -10.74 -12.49
CA LEU A 203 4.51 -10.35 -11.95
C LEU A 203 3.68 -11.55 -11.49
N SER A 204 3.62 -12.63 -12.27
CA SER A 204 2.85 -13.83 -11.89
C SER A 204 3.39 -14.49 -10.62
N THR A 205 4.71 -14.48 -10.43
CA THR A 205 5.35 -15.00 -9.20
C THR A 205 5.01 -14.13 -8.00
N TRP A 206 5.12 -12.79 -8.13
CA TRP A 206 4.80 -11.86 -7.05
C TRP A 206 3.32 -11.91 -6.69
N ALA A 207 2.43 -11.88 -7.68
CA ALA A 207 0.98 -11.97 -7.47
C ALA A 207 0.59 -13.28 -6.77
N SER A 208 1.12 -14.42 -7.23
CA SER A 208 0.85 -15.73 -6.62
C SER A 208 1.40 -15.81 -5.18
N GLY A 209 2.57 -15.25 -4.92
CA GLY A 209 3.16 -15.17 -3.58
C GLY A 209 2.26 -14.39 -2.61
N LEU A 210 1.82 -13.19 -3.02
CA LEU A 210 0.94 -12.35 -2.20
C LEU A 210 -0.42 -13.02 -1.96
N VAL A 211 -1.02 -13.65 -2.97
CA VAL A 211 -2.29 -14.40 -2.86
C VAL A 211 -2.15 -15.57 -1.91
N CYS A 212 -1.05 -16.33 -1.99
CA CYS A 212 -0.77 -17.46 -1.08
C CYS A 212 -0.64 -16.98 0.37
N ALA A 213 0.14 -15.92 0.62
CA ALA A 213 0.29 -15.32 1.93
C ALA A 213 -1.04 -14.77 2.48
N ALA A 214 -1.86 -14.14 1.64
CA ALA A 214 -3.18 -13.63 2.02
C ALA A 214 -4.12 -14.76 2.45
N ARG A 215 -4.11 -15.89 1.73
CA ARG A 215 -4.90 -17.08 2.06
C ARG A 215 -4.48 -17.66 3.41
N ALA A 216 -3.19 -17.87 3.60
CA ALA A 216 -2.65 -18.38 4.88
C ALA A 216 -3.02 -17.47 6.06
N ALA A 217 -2.87 -16.15 5.92
CA ALA A 217 -3.24 -15.20 6.97
C ALA A 217 -4.75 -15.12 7.22
N ARG A 218 -5.60 -15.36 6.19
CA ARG A 218 -7.06 -15.41 6.33
C ARG A 218 -7.51 -16.65 7.10
N ASP A 219 -6.89 -17.79 6.86
CA ASP A 219 -7.23 -19.05 7.51
C ASP A 219 -6.85 -19.06 9.01
N LEU A 220 -5.99 -18.12 9.44
CA LEU A 220 -5.60 -17.93 10.86
C LEU A 220 -6.44 -16.86 11.60
N ARG A 221 -7.36 -16.17 10.92
CA ARG A 221 -8.21 -15.09 11.48
C ARG A 221 -9.59 -15.58 11.87
#